data_5a062de6d4ecdd969abfc7c6ee19c412
#
_entry.id   5a062de6d4ecdd969abfc7c6ee19c412
#
_cell.length_a   1.000
_cell.length_b   1.000
_cell.length_c   1.000
_cell.angle_alpha   90.00
_cell.angle_beta   90.00
_cell.angle_gamma   90.00
#
_symmetry.space_group_name_H-M   'P 1'
#
loop_
_entity.id
_entity.type
_entity.pdbx_description
1 polymer ?
#
loop_
_entity_poly.entity_id
_entity_poly.type
_entity_poly.pdbx_seq_one_letter_code
_entity_poly.pdbx_strand_id
1 'polypeptide(L)'
;MVATRAFLLSRPLLVVSIGLVVIAAVCAGWFGWSWHESPSSASPSAAGSGVVDLALKQGEQDVQAFNTLSYKDLAGGLSRWQGASTGVLRQETTQGWSGFAKRVSKAKTVTTAAILDAALTSLDQQKHTASIIAAVQITVTPATGSAATKRNRLQGTLTQTAAGWKLSGLSVVPVGSTSGTSSP
;
A
#
# COMPACT_ATOMS: atom_id res chain seq x y z
N MET A 1 -16.72 -80.51 22.81
CA MET A 1 -17.59 -80.06 21.69
C MET A 1 -18.18 -78.69 22.00
N VAL A 2 -17.59 -77.65 21.56
CA VAL A 2 -18.22 -76.29 21.41
C VAL A 2 -17.21 -75.49 20.52
N ALA A 3 -17.36 -75.33 19.44
CA ALA A 3 -18.04 -74.78 18.33
C ALA A 3 -17.56 -73.37 18.05
N THR A 4 -16.81 -73.27 17.10
CA THR A 4 -16.45 -72.25 16.12
C THR A 4 -17.68 -71.48 15.59
N ARG A 5 -17.96 -70.28 16.07
CA ARG A 5 -18.95 -69.38 15.46
C ARG A 5 -18.71 -67.87 15.77
N ALA A 6 -17.48 -67.39 15.60
CA ALA A 6 -17.23 -65.94 15.84
C ALA A 6 -16.33 -65.30 14.77
N PHE A 7 -16.31 -65.79 13.54
CA PHE A 7 -15.36 -65.24 12.54
C PHE A 7 -15.99 -64.74 11.23
N LEU A 8 -17.27 -64.57 11.16
CA LEU A 8 -17.94 -64.18 9.90
C LEU A 8 -18.68 -62.81 9.92
N LEU A 9 -18.64 -62.07 11.03
CA LEU A 9 -19.33 -60.78 11.11
C LEU A 9 -18.43 -59.54 10.95
N SER A 10 -17.12 -59.70 10.85
CA SER A 10 -16.19 -58.52 10.78
C SER A 10 -15.83 -58.08 9.36
N ARG A 11 -16.12 -58.89 8.33
CA ARG A 11 -15.77 -58.51 6.94
C ARG A 11 -16.60 -57.38 6.35
N PRO A 12 -17.92 -57.26 6.52
CA PRO A 12 -18.68 -56.15 5.98
C PRO A 12 -18.36 -54.80 6.68
N LEU A 13 -18.07 -54.83 7.98
CA LEU A 13 -17.68 -53.62 8.75
C LEU A 13 -16.32 -53.08 8.30
N LEU A 14 -15.37 -53.94 7.98
CA LEU A 14 -14.04 -53.57 7.49
C LEU A 14 -14.09 -52.95 6.08
N VAL A 15 -14.93 -53.47 5.21
CA VAL A 15 -15.13 -52.93 3.85
C VAL A 15 -15.83 -51.55 3.91
N VAL A 16 -16.82 -51.38 4.79
CA VAL A 16 -17.49 -50.12 4.99
C VAL A 16 -16.55 -49.05 5.57
N SER A 17 -15.69 -49.42 6.54
CA SER A 17 -14.73 -48.48 7.12
C SER A 17 -13.65 -48.02 6.12
N ILE A 18 -13.15 -48.94 5.27
CA ILE A 18 -12.20 -48.58 4.21
C ILE A 18 -12.85 -47.67 3.16
N GLY A 19 -14.10 -47.95 2.77
CA GLY A 19 -14.85 -47.12 1.84
C GLY A 19 -15.04 -45.68 2.39
N LEU A 20 -15.32 -45.51 3.66
CA LEU A 20 -15.53 -44.21 4.29
C LEU A 20 -14.21 -43.39 4.39
N VAL A 21 -13.10 -44.06 4.66
CA VAL A 21 -11.76 -43.41 4.66
C VAL A 21 -11.35 -42.95 3.26
N VAL A 22 -11.62 -43.74 2.23
CA VAL A 22 -11.32 -43.36 0.84
C VAL A 22 -12.16 -42.15 0.39
N ILE A 23 -13.46 -42.11 0.73
CA ILE A 23 -14.32 -40.99 0.43
C ILE A 23 -13.85 -39.74 1.16
N ALA A 24 -13.46 -39.84 2.45
CA ALA A 24 -12.92 -38.73 3.20
C ALA A 24 -11.60 -38.17 2.62
N ALA A 25 -10.71 -39.06 2.15
CA ALA A 25 -9.46 -38.65 1.52
C ALA A 25 -9.68 -37.96 0.16
N VAL A 26 -10.65 -38.42 -0.63
CA VAL A 26 -11.00 -37.77 -1.91
C VAL A 26 -11.64 -36.42 -1.68
N CYS A 27 -12.53 -36.28 -0.69
CA CYS A 27 -13.13 -35.02 -0.33
C CYS A 27 -12.08 -34.03 0.23
N ALA A 28 -11.14 -34.49 1.07
CA ALA A 28 -10.07 -33.65 1.60
C ALA A 28 -9.10 -33.19 0.50
N GLY A 29 -8.78 -34.04 -0.47
CA GLY A 29 -7.96 -33.69 -1.63
C GLY A 29 -8.65 -32.67 -2.54
N TRP A 30 -9.96 -32.84 -2.78
CA TRP A 30 -10.72 -31.88 -3.60
C TRP A 30 -10.93 -30.53 -2.91
N PHE A 31 -11.21 -30.52 -1.60
CA PHE A 31 -11.36 -29.30 -0.83
C PHE A 31 -10.02 -28.58 -0.62
N GLY A 32 -8.92 -29.31 -0.42
CA GLY A 32 -7.58 -28.71 -0.30
C GLY A 32 -7.09 -28.06 -1.60
N TRP A 33 -7.47 -28.63 -2.76
CA TRP A 33 -7.11 -28.02 -4.05
C TRP A 33 -7.94 -26.78 -4.38
N SER A 34 -9.22 -26.75 -4.04
CA SER A 34 -10.06 -25.57 -4.28
C SER A 34 -9.71 -24.35 -3.42
N TRP A 35 -8.95 -24.52 -2.36
CA TRP A 35 -8.43 -23.40 -1.55
C TRP A 35 -7.12 -22.82 -2.12
N HIS A 36 -6.48 -23.53 -3.05
CA HIS A 36 -5.25 -23.04 -3.70
C HIS A 36 -5.54 -22.27 -4.99
N GLU A 37 -6.74 -22.37 -5.52
CA GLU A 37 -7.24 -21.55 -6.61
C GLU A 37 -8.27 -20.54 -6.06
N SER A 38 -7.78 -19.54 -5.33
CA SER A 38 -8.49 -18.26 -5.32
C SER A 38 -8.48 -17.78 -6.77
N PRO A 39 -9.63 -17.48 -7.39
CA PRO A 39 -9.63 -16.80 -8.67
C PRO A 39 -9.04 -15.41 -8.44
N SER A 40 -7.73 -15.30 -8.58
CA SER A 40 -7.09 -14.03 -8.88
C SER A 40 -7.70 -13.60 -10.19
N SER A 41 -8.68 -12.70 -10.09
CA SER A 41 -9.20 -11.92 -11.18
C SER A 41 -8.06 -11.57 -12.13
N ALA A 42 -8.18 -12.04 -13.39
CA ALA A 42 -7.42 -11.67 -14.57
C ALA A 42 -5.98 -11.27 -14.27
N SER A 43 -5.05 -12.21 -14.35
CA SER A 43 -3.62 -11.92 -14.33
C SER A 43 -3.29 -10.92 -15.43
N PRO A 44 -2.95 -9.65 -15.12
CA PRO A 44 -2.09 -8.89 -16.00
C PRO A 44 -0.82 -9.74 -16.13
N SER A 45 -0.29 -9.91 -17.34
CA SER A 45 0.94 -10.66 -17.59
C SER A 45 1.95 -10.37 -16.47
N ALA A 46 2.64 -11.38 -15.93
CA ALA A 46 3.52 -11.27 -14.76
C ALA A 46 4.53 -10.10 -14.84
N ALA A 47 4.88 -9.64 -16.05
CA ALA A 47 5.65 -8.43 -16.30
C ALA A 47 4.87 -7.13 -15.97
N GLY A 48 3.55 -7.11 -16.17
CA GLY A 48 2.72 -5.94 -15.85
C GLY A 48 2.48 -5.76 -14.36
N SER A 49 2.31 -6.86 -13.60
CA SER A 49 2.12 -6.80 -12.14
C SER A 49 3.37 -6.27 -11.44
N GLY A 50 4.57 -6.69 -11.86
CA GLY A 50 5.83 -6.21 -11.28
C GLY A 50 6.05 -4.69 -11.44
N VAL A 51 5.64 -4.11 -12.58
CA VAL A 51 5.73 -2.65 -12.80
C VAL A 51 4.73 -1.90 -11.92
N VAL A 52 3.50 -2.41 -11.78
CA VAL A 52 2.47 -1.84 -10.91
C VAL A 52 2.94 -1.84 -9.46
N ASP A 53 3.40 -3.00 -8.97
CA ASP A 53 3.86 -3.16 -7.59
C ASP A 53 5.07 -2.27 -7.29
N LEU A 54 6.00 -2.16 -8.23
CA LEU A 54 7.18 -1.30 -8.09
C LEU A 54 6.78 0.19 -8.06
N ALA A 55 5.89 0.62 -8.96
CA ALA A 55 5.41 2.00 -9.01
C ALA A 55 4.64 2.36 -7.73
N LEU A 56 3.78 1.47 -7.24
CA LEU A 56 3.04 1.67 -5.99
C LEU A 56 3.99 1.80 -4.81
N LYS A 57 4.89 0.82 -4.62
CA LYS A 57 5.85 0.80 -3.51
C LYS A 57 6.75 2.03 -3.48
N GLN A 58 7.30 2.41 -4.64
CA GLN A 58 8.16 3.60 -4.74
C GLN A 58 7.34 4.88 -4.54
N GLY A 59 6.12 4.95 -5.07
CA GLY A 59 5.22 6.06 -4.86
C GLY A 59 4.86 6.29 -3.40
N GLU A 60 4.56 5.22 -2.65
CA GLU A 60 4.32 5.29 -1.20
C GLU A 60 5.53 5.84 -0.44
N GLN A 61 6.72 5.32 -0.75
CA GLN A 61 7.97 5.76 -0.13
C GLN A 61 8.25 7.24 -0.43
N ASP A 62 8.05 7.68 -1.66
CA ASP A 62 8.29 9.05 -2.07
C ASP A 62 7.25 10.02 -1.46
N VAL A 63 5.97 9.63 -1.39
CA VAL A 63 4.92 10.41 -0.70
C VAL A 63 5.25 10.54 0.79
N GLN A 64 5.66 9.47 1.45
CA GLN A 64 6.07 9.49 2.86
C GLN A 64 7.29 10.38 3.07
N ALA A 65 8.33 10.21 2.25
CA ALA A 65 9.58 11.00 2.33
C ALA A 65 9.30 12.49 2.14
N PHE A 66 8.45 12.85 1.17
CA PHE A 66 8.11 14.24 0.85
C PHE A 66 7.28 14.92 1.96
N ASN A 67 6.56 14.15 2.77
CA ASN A 67 5.78 14.65 3.90
C ASN A 67 6.50 14.49 5.26
N THR A 68 7.78 14.12 5.26
CA THR A 68 8.60 13.96 6.47
C THR A 68 9.74 14.96 6.48
N LEU A 69 9.81 15.79 7.55
CA LEU A 69 10.85 16.80 7.69
C LEU A 69 11.10 17.14 9.16
N SER A 70 12.38 17.29 9.53
CA SER A 70 12.79 17.74 10.86
C SER A 70 13.56 19.06 10.76
N TYR A 71 13.22 20.02 11.64
CA TYR A 71 14.01 21.24 11.75
C TYR A 71 15.46 21.00 12.18
N LYS A 72 15.74 19.83 12.79
CA LYS A 72 17.09 19.43 13.22
C LYS A 72 17.96 18.92 12.07
N ASP A 73 17.35 18.51 10.96
CA ASP A 73 18.03 17.94 9.79
C ASP A 73 17.40 18.45 8.50
N LEU A 74 17.53 19.74 8.26
CA LEU A 74 16.98 20.38 7.07
C LEU A 74 17.75 19.98 5.79
N ALA A 75 19.07 19.80 5.89
CA ALA A 75 19.89 19.39 4.73
C ALA A 75 19.55 17.97 4.28
N GLY A 76 19.46 17.02 5.22
CA GLY A 76 19.00 15.68 4.92
C GLY A 76 17.54 15.64 4.46
N GLY A 77 16.69 16.52 4.98
CA GLY A 77 15.32 16.72 4.51
C GLY A 77 15.25 17.11 3.04
N LEU A 78 16.03 18.12 2.62
CA LEU A 78 16.12 18.54 1.23
C LEU A 78 16.62 17.40 0.33
N SER A 79 17.67 16.70 0.75
CA SER A 79 18.21 15.56 -0.01
C SER A 79 17.17 14.46 -0.21
N ARG A 80 16.39 14.11 0.83
CA ARG A 80 15.28 13.15 0.73
C ARG A 80 14.19 13.63 -0.24
N TRP A 81 13.79 14.89 -0.17
CA TRP A 81 12.78 15.46 -1.06
C TRP A 81 13.26 15.49 -2.52
N GLN A 82 14.51 15.85 -2.75
CA GLN A 82 15.11 15.80 -4.09
C GLN A 82 15.24 14.36 -4.62
N GLY A 83 15.54 13.39 -3.75
CA GLY A 83 15.57 11.97 -4.10
C GLY A 83 14.19 11.39 -4.41
N ALA A 84 13.14 11.89 -3.74
CA ALA A 84 11.75 11.45 -3.92
C ALA A 84 11.03 12.16 -5.08
N SER A 85 11.59 13.21 -5.66
CA SER A 85 10.92 14.02 -6.68
C SER A 85 11.70 14.15 -7.98
N THR A 86 11.00 14.52 -9.05
CA THR A 86 11.56 14.79 -10.37
C THR A 86 10.82 15.95 -11.04
N GLY A 87 11.32 16.40 -12.19
CA GLY A 87 10.66 17.41 -13.03
C GLY A 87 10.36 18.71 -12.28
N VAL A 88 9.18 19.23 -12.53
CA VAL A 88 8.71 20.52 -11.99
C VAL A 88 8.65 20.52 -10.46
N LEU A 89 8.15 19.43 -9.84
CA LEU A 89 8.06 19.31 -8.38
C LEU A 89 9.43 19.45 -7.71
N ARG A 90 10.47 18.82 -8.27
CA ARG A 90 11.83 18.93 -7.77
C ARG A 90 12.39 20.34 -7.93
N GLN A 91 12.11 20.99 -9.05
CA GLN A 91 12.56 22.35 -9.35
C GLN A 91 11.92 23.35 -8.37
N GLU A 92 10.60 23.32 -8.21
CA GLU A 92 9.86 24.18 -7.27
C GLU A 92 10.33 23.99 -5.83
N THR A 93 10.50 22.73 -5.41
CA THR A 93 11.00 22.39 -4.08
C THR A 93 12.40 22.97 -3.85
N THR A 94 13.30 22.84 -4.82
CA THR A 94 14.67 23.38 -4.70
C THR A 94 14.69 24.90 -4.66
N GLN A 95 13.90 25.55 -5.52
CA GLN A 95 13.82 27.03 -5.57
C GLN A 95 13.17 27.61 -4.29
N GLY A 96 12.09 26.98 -3.79
CA GLY A 96 11.37 27.42 -2.60
C GLY A 96 12.05 27.08 -1.27
N TRP A 97 13.09 26.24 -1.30
CA TRP A 97 13.65 25.62 -0.10
C TRP A 97 14.14 26.61 0.95
N SER A 98 14.90 27.63 0.57
CA SER A 98 15.52 28.57 1.52
C SER A 98 14.48 29.27 2.41
N GLY A 99 13.40 29.76 1.81
CA GLY A 99 12.29 30.39 2.52
C GLY A 99 11.51 29.38 3.39
N PHE A 100 11.29 28.18 2.88
CA PHE A 100 10.61 27.12 3.61
C PHE A 100 11.42 26.63 4.80
N ALA A 101 12.73 26.38 4.64
CA ALA A 101 13.63 25.93 5.70
C ALA A 101 13.71 26.96 6.85
N LYS A 102 13.77 28.25 6.54
CA LYS A 102 13.74 29.33 7.55
C LYS A 102 12.45 29.26 8.40
N ARG A 103 11.28 29.05 7.77
CA ARG A 103 10.00 28.92 8.50
C ARG A 103 9.99 27.69 9.41
N VAL A 104 10.41 26.52 8.89
CA VAL A 104 10.48 25.27 9.66
C VAL A 104 11.47 25.38 10.83
N SER A 105 12.64 25.97 10.59
CA SER A 105 13.66 26.23 11.64
C SER A 105 13.11 27.15 12.74
N LYS A 106 12.40 28.24 12.36
CA LYS A 106 11.79 29.17 13.33
C LYS A 106 10.68 28.50 14.14
N ALA A 107 9.85 27.68 13.48
CA ALA A 107 8.76 26.95 14.13
C ALA A 107 9.26 25.77 14.98
N LYS A 108 10.51 25.34 14.80
CA LYS A 108 11.12 24.17 15.48
C LYS A 108 10.22 22.94 15.45
N THR A 109 9.68 22.62 14.28
CA THR A 109 8.74 21.51 14.10
C THR A 109 9.43 20.28 13.51
N VAL A 110 8.99 19.11 13.96
CA VAL A 110 9.24 17.81 13.33
C VAL A 110 7.94 17.32 12.75
N THR A 111 7.91 17.09 11.45
CA THR A 111 6.78 16.49 10.74
C THR A 111 7.14 15.06 10.35
N THR A 112 6.27 14.12 10.68
CA THR A 112 6.36 12.72 10.26
C THR A 112 5.10 12.31 9.53
N ALA A 113 5.26 11.48 8.51
CA ALA A 113 4.15 10.94 7.74
C ALA A 113 4.14 9.42 7.82
N ALA A 114 2.94 8.84 7.95
CA ALA A 114 2.69 7.41 7.81
C ALA A 114 1.64 7.19 6.72
N ILE A 115 1.94 6.34 5.76
CA ILE A 115 0.97 5.89 4.77
C ILE A 115 0.00 4.94 5.47
N LEU A 116 -1.29 5.23 5.41
CA LEU A 116 -2.34 4.38 5.97
C LEU A 116 -2.85 3.40 4.92
N ASP A 117 -2.94 3.88 3.67
CA ASP A 117 -3.37 3.12 2.52
C ASP A 117 -2.98 3.85 1.25
N ALA A 118 -2.72 3.13 0.16
CA ALA A 118 -2.42 3.74 -1.13
C ALA A 118 -2.82 2.82 -2.30
N ALA A 119 -3.12 3.42 -3.43
CA ALA A 119 -3.42 2.71 -4.66
C ALA A 119 -2.96 3.50 -5.88
N LEU A 120 -2.54 2.79 -6.94
CA LEU A 120 -2.41 3.40 -8.25
C LEU A 120 -3.80 3.56 -8.87
N THR A 121 -4.11 4.76 -9.35
CA THR A 121 -5.35 5.07 -10.05
C THR A 121 -5.19 5.01 -11.57
N SER A 122 -3.95 5.13 -12.06
CA SER A 122 -3.61 4.91 -13.47
C SER A 122 -2.13 4.55 -13.63
N LEU A 123 -1.81 3.85 -14.70
CA LEU A 123 -0.44 3.56 -15.14
C LEU A 123 -0.41 3.62 -16.68
N ASP A 124 0.40 4.51 -17.22
CA ASP A 124 0.68 4.63 -18.66
C ASP A 124 2.15 4.26 -18.90
N GLN A 125 2.37 3.03 -19.37
CA GLN A 125 3.71 2.52 -19.62
C GLN A 125 4.38 3.18 -20.84
N GLN A 126 3.61 3.68 -21.79
CA GLN A 126 4.15 4.35 -22.98
C GLN A 126 4.66 5.74 -22.64
N LYS A 127 3.96 6.46 -21.76
CA LYS A 127 4.37 7.78 -21.28
C LYS A 127 5.27 7.71 -20.05
N HIS A 128 5.53 6.51 -19.52
CA HIS A 128 6.31 6.32 -18.30
C HIS A 128 5.74 7.13 -17.10
N THR A 129 4.41 7.17 -16.98
CA THR A 129 3.73 7.91 -15.92
C THR A 129 2.72 7.05 -15.18
N ALA A 130 2.51 7.35 -13.90
CA ALA A 130 1.46 6.73 -13.09
C ALA A 130 0.83 7.78 -12.16
N SER A 131 -0.40 7.52 -11.73
CA SER A 131 -1.07 8.31 -10.69
C SER A 131 -1.28 7.45 -9.46
N ILE A 132 -0.95 8.00 -8.29
CA ILE A 132 -1.16 7.38 -6.99
C ILE A 132 -2.11 8.24 -6.15
N ILE A 133 -3.00 7.60 -5.41
CA ILE A 133 -3.75 8.21 -4.32
C ILE A 133 -3.31 7.56 -3.01
N ALA A 134 -3.07 8.37 -1.99
CA ALA A 134 -2.62 7.88 -0.69
C ALA A 134 -3.39 8.55 0.45
N ALA A 135 -3.85 7.76 1.41
CA ALA A 135 -4.31 8.21 2.70
C ALA A 135 -3.11 8.32 3.64
N VAL A 136 -2.80 9.50 4.11
CA VAL A 136 -1.58 9.79 4.87
C VAL A 136 -1.93 10.39 6.22
N GLN A 137 -1.37 9.84 7.28
CA GLN A 137 -1.40 10.44 8.60
C GLN A 137 -0.15 11.29 8.78
N ILE A 138 -0.33 12.59 8.98
CA ILE A 138 0.75 13.56 9.20
C ILE A 138 0.70 13.99 10.66
N THR A 139 1.80 13.82 11.38
CA THR A 139 1.97 14.27 12.76
C THR A 139 2.99 15.37 12.78
N VAL A 140 2.61 16.53 13.31
CA VAL A 140 3.48 17.69 13.51
C VAL A 140 3.75 17.85 15.00
N THR A 141 5.00 17.72 15.37
CA THR A 141 5.48 17.84 16.76
C THR A 141 6.31 19.12 16.89
N PRO A 142 5.83 20.16 17.57
CA PRO A 142 6.63 21.33 17.89
C PRO A 142 7.65 21.03 18.97
N ALA A 143 8.68 21.87 19.13
CA ALA A 143 9.68 21.73 20.19
C ALA A 143 9.06 21.88 21.59
N THR A 144 7.99 22.63 21.71
CA THR A 144 7.22 22.84 22.95
C THR A 144 5.74 22.72 22.65
N GLY A 145 4.98 22.02 23.50
CA GLY A 145 3.55 21.78 23.31
C GLY A 145 3.25 20.36 22.82
N SER A 146 2.00 20.10 22.53
CA SER A 146 1.51 18.79 22.13
C SER A 146 1.63 18.57 20.61
N ALA A 147 1.87 17.31 20.23
CA ALA A 147 1.81 16.90 18.83
C ALA A 147 0.38 17.01 18.28
N ALA A 148 0.25 17.47 17.04
CA ALA A 148 -1.01 17.51 16.31
C ALA A 148 -0.95 16.51 15.15
N THR A 149 -1.98 15.67 15.06
CA THR A 149 -2.10 14.66 13.99
C THR A 149 -3.27 14.99 13.09
N LYS A 150 -3.05 14.93 11.78
CA LYS A 150 -4.06 15.14 10.74
C LYS A 150 -3.98 14.02 9.71
N ARG A 151 -5.13 13.58 9.21
CA ARG A 151 -5.22 12.67 8.07
C ARG A 151 -5.55 13.46 6.81
N ASN A 152 -4.77 13.26 5.79
CA ASN A 152 -4.95 13.87 4.48
C ASN A 152 -5.08 12.78 3.41
N ARG A 153 -5.79 13.09 2.34
CA ARG A 153 -5.76 12.32 1.10
C ARG A 153 -4.91 13.09 0.11
N LEU A 154 -3.85 12.45 -0.38
CA LEU A 154 -2.91 13.04 -1.33
C LEU A 154 -3.05 12.32 -2.67
N GLN A 155 -2.97 13.09 -3.74
CA GLN A 155 -2.83 12.56 -5.10
C GLN A 155 -1.45 12.94 -5.62
N GLY A 156 -0.70 11.94 -6.07
CA GLY A 156 0.62 12.10 -6.66
C GLY A 156 0.63 11.70 -8.14
N THR A 157 1.43 12.39 -8.92
CA THR A 157 1.83 11.93 -10.25
C THR A 157 3.25 11.39 -10.16
N LEU A 158 3.47 10.19 -10.66
CA LEU A 158 4.77 9.54 -10.73
C LEU A 158 5.28 9.55 -12.15
N THR A 159 6.58 9.76 -12.30
CA THR A 159 7.29 9.62 -13.57
C THR A 159 8.42 8.62 -13.41
N GLN A 160 8.52 7.68 -14.32
CA GLN A 160 9.60 6.70 -14.34
C GLN A 160 10.88 7.38 -14.82
N THR A 161 11.95 7.23 -14.04
CA THR A 161 13.28 7.76 -14.33
C THR A 161 14.31 6.63 -14.33
N ALA A 162 15.56 6.93 -14.69
CA ALA A 162 16.65 5.95 -14.55
C ALA A 162 16.86 5.48 -13.08
N ALA A 163 16.46 6.30 -12.10
CA ALA A 163 16.52 5.98 -10.67
C ALA A 163 15.21 5.37 -10.11
N GLY A 164 14.30 4.94 -11.00
CA GLY A 164 12.99 4.39 -10.64
C GLY A 164 11.86 5.42 -10.74
N TRP A 165 10.70 5.09 -10.16
CA TRP A 165 9.53 5.97 -10.11
C TRP A 165 9.76 7.10 -9.12
N LYS A 166 9.43 8.34 -9.51
CA LYS A 166 9.60 9.55 -8.70
C LYS A 166 8.40 10.46 -8.81
N LEU A 167 8.06 11.17 -7.73
CA LEU A 167 7.00 12.17 -7.75
C LEU A 167 7.36 13.32 -8.69
N SER A 168 6.51 13.58 -9.68
CA SER A 168 6.56 14.76 -10.54
C SER A 168 5.50 15.80 -10.20
N GLY A 169 4.51 15.43 -9.38
CA GLY A 169 3.47 16.30 -8.84
C GLY A 169 2.88 15.71 -7.56
N LEU A 170 2.44 16.56 -6.64
CA LEU A 170 1.77 16.16 -5.40
C LEU A 170 0.74 17.23 -5.02
N SER A 171 -0.50 16.80 -4.72
CA SER A 171 -1.60 17.69 -4.34
C SER A 171 -2.46 17.06 -3.24
N VAL A 172 -3.15 17.91 -2.47
CA VAL A 172 -4.16 17.45 -1.51
C VAL A 172 -5.49 17.29 -2.25
N VAL A 173 -6.14 16.14 -2.09
CA VAL A 173 -7.51 15.95 -2.58
C VAL A 173 -8.47 16.61 -1.60
N PRO A 174 -9.24 17.62 -2.00
CA PRO A 174 -10.23 18.23 -1.13
C PRO A 174 -11.27 17.16 -0.73
N VAL A 175 -11.55 17.04 0.56
CA VAL A 175 -12.78 16.36 1.01
C VAL A 175 -13.92 17.31 0.72
N GLY A 176 -14.84 16.92 -0.18
CA GLY A 176 -16.00 17.72 -0.48
C GLY A 176 -16.73 18.07 0.81
N SER A 177 -16.82 19.36 1.12
CA SER A 177 -17.84 19.84 2.03
C SER A 177 -19.16 19.57 1.33
N THR A 178 -19.93 18.60 1.82
CA THR A 178 -21.36 18.53 1.52
C THR A 178 -21.97 19.82 2.09
N SER A 179 -22.04 20.85 1.25
CA SER A 179 -22.91 21.98 1.51
C SER A 179 -24.33 21.39 1.50
N GLY A 180 -24.83 21.05 2.69
CA GLY A 180 -26.24 20.79 2.87
C GLY A 180 -26.98 22.06 2.46
N THR A 181 -27.55 22.05 1.27
CA THR A 181 -28.57 23.02 0.89
C THR A 181 -29.77 22.75 1.76
N SER A 182 -29.84 23.44 2.91
CA SER A 182 -31.09 23.65 3.60
C SER A 182 -31.89 24.63 2.76
N SER A 183 -32.78 24.13 1.90
CA SER A 183 -33.86 24.94 1.33
C SER A 183 -34.88 25.28 2.42
N PRO A 184 -35.40 26.48 2.37
CA PRO A 184 -36.43 26.99 3.29
C PRO A 184 -37.78 26.31 3.09
#